data_e165a76d4e2bcbe23e0e10f40d920191
#
_entry.id   e165a76d4e2bcbe23e0e10f40d920191
#
_cell.length_a   1.000
_cell.length_b   1.000
_cell.length_c   1.000
_cell.angle_alpha   90.00
_cell.angle_beta   90.00
_cell.angle_gamma   90.00
#
_symmetry.space_group_name_H-M   'P 1'
#
loop_
_entity.id
_entity.type
_entity.pdbx_description
1 polymer ?
#
loop_
_entity_poly.entity_id
_entity_poly.type
_entity_poly.pdbx_seq_one_letter_code
_entity_poly.pdbx_strand_id
1 'polypeptide(L)'
;MYKISEETKRGMHATPEELGKQLEGLPDDITRCSRDCPFSVKIRILPSTLTPLELEAFNLEAWEAWYNDSKNLNPYVPVPGEKGEEKINIEIMVPQRDVESLYVEIIRLAPDTIKSGQLLKRFQLAKSGEKKLKEGKGKVEVGTYLWEWDGYIDDVLDTKLLKDETTYIRAVGVIGSAFKDDAVQLLAQPFKECAEPVDWLDVQVNRNTKTVNVEWRVAFDDGGVSGKANADTPSFDELKGLALEGIKKHWGGQINTTKGSYVVMVNPVFATKKAAPSLTLRVSNDPRGDRSVNASCSCGILPRVTRGITDLIDDIIPSLDMTVIWYLNGIIDWNESYKVLKFMQTAAHESGHPILANYAYKSTGLNNYSWVHKGSSKGVMSGYSIPKYGEKGHEPYPLGKADLMKYYAYGNIYPDDYQSTEIDIKSLIWLSRIKLQGILK
;
A
#
# COMPACT_ATOMS: atom_id res chain seq x y z
N MET A 1 -2.13 -20.91 -26.43
CA MET A 1 -1.14 -21.54 -25.55
C MET A 1 0.09 -20.63 -25.52
N TYR A 2 0.21 -19.78 -24.50
CA TYR A 2 1.37 -18.89 -24.36
C TYR A 2 2.57 -19.74 -23.94
N LYS A 3 3.62 -19.76 -24.76
CA LYS A 3 4.91 -20.33 -24.37
C LYS A 3 5.54 -19.39 -23.35
N ILE A 4 5.63 -19.83 -22.11
CA ILE A 4 6.44 -19.17 -21.07
C ILE A 4 7.88 -19.23 -21.54
N SER A 5 8.58 -18.09 -21.62
CA SER A 5 9.98 -18.05 -22.03
C SER A 5 10.87 -18.84 -21.06
N GLU A 6 12.00 -19.35 -21.55
CA GLU A 6 12.97 -20.04 -20.67
C GLU A 6 13.53 -19.11 -19.58
N GLU A 7 13.59 -17.81 -19.83
CA GLU A 7 13.95 -16.80 -18.83
C GLU A 7 12.88 -16.66 -17.75
N THR A 8 11.60 -16.72 -18.10
CA THR A 8 10.48 -16.71 -17.13
C THR A 8 10.48 -17.99 -16.29
N LYS A 9 10.86 -19.14 -16.90
CA LYS A 9 11.01 -20.40 -16.17
C LYS A 9 12.23 -20.39 -15.23
N ARG A 10 13.33 -19.72 -15.62
CA ARG A 10 14.51 -19.54 -14.75
C ARG A 10 14.23 -18.66 -13.56
N GLY A 11 13.37 -17.64 -13.68
CA GLY A 11 12.96 -16.79 -12.57
C GLY A 11 12.06 -17.49 -11.54
N MET A 12 11.48 -18.64 -11.86
CA MET A 12 10.57 -19.37 -10.94
C MET A 12 11.28 -20.34 -9.99
N HIS A 13 12.48 -20.82 -10.33
CA HIS A 13 13.24 -21.77 -9.50
C HIS A 13 14.73 -21.45 -9.57
N ALA A 14 15.26 -20.93 -8.47
CA ALA A 14 16.71 -20.88 -8.31
C ALA A 14 17.27 -22.31 -8.36
N THR A 15 18.36 -22.52 -9.13
CA THR A 15 18.98 -23.83 -9.19
C THR A 15 19.64 -24.19 -7.85
N PRO A 16 19.80 -25.48 -7.55
CA PRO A 16 20.55 -25.91 -6.38
C PRO A 16 21.95 -25.32 -6.28
N GLU A 17 22.63 -25.09 -7.40
CA GLU A 17 23.94 -24.47 -7.45
C GLU A 17 23.90 -22.98 -7.07
N GLU A 18 22.86 -22.27 -7.48
CA GLU A 18 22.63 -20.85 -7.13
C GLU A 18 22.35 -20.66 -5.65
N LEU A 19 21.72 -21.66 -5.02
CA LEU A 19 21.40 -21.65 -3.58
C LEU A 19 22.47 -22.34 -2.72
N GLY A 20 23.41 -23.08 -3.32
CA GLY A 20 24.33 -24.00 -2.63
C GLY A 20 25.29 -23.35 -1.62
N LYS A 21 25.66 -22.08 -1.81
CA LYS A 21 26.59 -21.36 -0.93
C LYS A 21 25.92 -20.72 0.28
N GLN A 22 24.63 -20.88 0.47
CA GLN A 22 23.84 -20.13 1.44
C GLN A 22 23.57 -20.88 2.74
N LEU A 23 24.32 -21.89 3.01
CA LEU A 23 24.28 -22.60 4.28
C LEU A 23 25.23 -22.02 5.33
N GLU A 24 25.70 -20.79 5.11
CA GLU A 24 26.47 -20.05 6.12
C GLU A 24 25.72 -20.06 7.45
N GLY A 25 26.41 -20.56 8.51
CA GLY A 25 25.84 -20.70 9.84
C GLY A 25 25.14 -22.03 10.12
N LEU A 26 25.10 -22.99 9.17
CA LEU A 26 24.97 -24.41 9.51
C LEU A 26 26.36 -24.99 9.82
N PRO A 27 26.45 -26.09 10.59
CA PRO A 27 27.72 -26.77 10.83
C PRO A 27 28.47 -27.03 9.54
N ASP A 28 29.80 -26.82 9.53
CA ASP A 28 30.65 -26.93 8.33
C ASP A 28 30.71 -28.34 7.74
N ASP A 29 30.29 -29.35 8.50
CA ASP A 29 30.19 -30.75 8.09
C ASP A 29 28.91 -31.12 7.33
N ILE A 30 27.95 -30.18 7.23
CA ILE A 30 26.69 -30.44 6.53
C ILE A 30 26.87 -30.25 5.02
N THR A 31 26.65 -31.33 4.27
CA THR A 31 26.81 -31.35 2.82
C THR A 31 25.50 -31.64 2.10
N ARG A 32 25.38 -31.11 0.87
CA ARG A 32 24.22 -31.39 0.05
C ARG A 32 24.18 -32.86 -0.41
N CYS A 33 23.07 -33.52 -0.14
CA CYS A 33 22.83 -34.87 -0.54
C CYS A 33 22.70 -34.99 -2.09
N SER A 34 23.28 -36.01 -2.68
CA SER A 34 23.23 -36.31 -4.12
C SER A 34 21.80 -36.58 -4.64
N ARG A 35 21.65 -36.88 -5.95
CA ARG A 35 20.34 -37.20 -6.55
C ARG A 35 19.67 -38.42 -5.90
N ASP A 36 20.45 -39.38 -5.46
CA ASP A 36 19.97 -40.64 -4.87
C ASP A 36 19.74 -40.51 -3.35
N CYS A 37 19.52 -39.29 -2.86
CA CYS A 37 19.24 -39.03 -1.47
C CYS A 37 17.96 -39.73 -1.02
N PRO A 38 17.97 -40.42 0.15
CA PRO A 38 16.84 -41.19 0.62
C PRO A 38 15.73 -40.29 1.24
N PHE A 39 15.87 -38.97 1.18
CA PHE A 39 14.88 -38.02 1.66
C PHE A 39 14.80 -36.78 0.77
N SER A 40 13.70 -36.06 0.85
CA SER A 40 13.48 -34.77 0.18
C SER A 40 12.61 -33.88 1.01
N VAL A 41 12.64 -32.59 0.69
CA VAL A 41 11.67 -31.58 1.14
C VAL A 41 11.08 -30.91 -0.07
N LYS A 42 9.83 -30.48 0.04
CA LYS A 42 9.14 -29.66 -0.96
C LYS A 42 8.49 -28.48 -0.28
N ILE A 43 8.46 -27.35 -0.97
CA ILE A 43 7.84 -26.12 -0.48
C ILE A 43 6.92 -25.52 -1.52
N ARG A 44 5.80 -24.99 -1.09
CA ARG A 44 4.96 -24.12 -1.92
C ARG A 44 4.29 -23.03 -1.10
N ILE A 45 4.07 -21.89 -1.72
CA ILE A 45 3.29 -20.80 -1.13
C ILE A 45 1.83 -21.04 -1.50
N LEU A 46 0.94 -20.97 -0.52
CA LEU A 46 -0.50 -21.06 -0.76
C LEU A 46 -1.07 -19.66 -1.02
N PRO A 47 -2.14 -19.57 -1.85
CA PRO A 47 -2.82 -18.30 -2.05
C PRO A 47 -3.25 -17.67 -0.72
N SER A 48 -2.84 -16.44 -0.47
CA SER A 48 -3.18 -15.69 0.74
C SER A 48 -3.07 -14.18 0.48
N THR A 49 -3.61 -13.37 1.37
CA THR A 49 -3.44 -11.91 1.34
C THR A 49 -2.84 -11.49 2.67
N LEU A 50 -1.66 -10.91 2.64
CA LEU A 50 -1.05 -10.32 3.83
C LEU A 50 -1.50 -8.87 3.97
N THR A 51 -2.13 -8.57 5.12
CA THR A 51 -2.58 -7.22 5.48
C THR A 51 -1.74 -6.72 6.66
N PRO A 52 -0.88 -5.71 6.45
CA PRO A 52 -0.07 -5.18 7.54
C PRO A 52 -0.91 -4.73 8.73
N LEU A 53 -0.45 -5.05 9.94
CA LEU A 53 -1.11 -4.73 11.21
C LEU A 53 -2.54 -5.28 11.36
N GLU A 54 -2.93 -6.25 10.53
CA GLU A 54 -4.28 -6.83 10.52
C GLU A 54 -5.39 -5.77 10.44
N LEU A 55 -5.14 -4.71 9.65
CA LEU A 55 -6.10 -3.62 9.49
C LEU A 55 -7.41 -4.09 8.89
N GLU A 56 -8.48 -3.36 9.19
CA GLU A 56 -9.82 -3.65 8.74
C GLU A 56 -10.09 -3.09 7.34
N ALA A 57 -10.86 -3.82 6.57
CA ALA A 57 -11.41 -3.37 5.29
C ALA A 57 -12.44 -2.26 5.49
N PHE A 58 -12.79 -1.57 4.41
CA PHE A 58 -13.91 -0.64 4.40
C PHE A 58 -15.23 -1.36 4.68
N ASN A 59 -16.03 -0.82 5.60
CA ASN A 59 -17.35 -1.35 5.89
C ASN A 59 -18.40 -0.71 4.97
N LEU A 60 -18.64 -1.35 3.84
CA LEU A 60 -19.60 -0.88 2.85
C LEU A 60 -21.02 -0.80 3.39
N GLU A 61 -21.47 -1.82 4.11
CA GLU A 61 -22.83 -1.89 4.66
C GLU A 61 -23.13 -0.72 5.60
N ALA A 62 -22.19 -0.44 6.53
CA ALA A 62 -22.33 0.68 7.45
C ALA A 62 -22.32 2.04 6.73
N TRP A 63 -21.48 2.18 5.68
CA TRP A 63 -21.45 3.37 4.86
C TRP A 63 -22.74 3.58 4.08
N GLU A 64 -23.27 2.55 3.40
CA GLU A 64 -24.48 2.63 2.64
C GLU A 64 -25.70 2.91 3.53
N ALA A 65 -25.78 2.28 4.69
CA ALA A 65 -26.84 2.54 5.67
C ALA A 65 -26.87 4.01 6.08
N TRP A 66 -25.70 4.60 6.38
CA TRP A 66 -25.60 6.03 6.70
C TRP A 66 -25.87 6.94 5.51
N TYR A 67 -25.33 6.62 4.33
CA TYR A 67 -25.42 7.44 3.14
C TYR A 67 -26.86 7.54 2.62
N ASN A 68 -27.60 6.43 2.63
CA ASN A 68 -28.95 6.34 2.12
C ASN A 68 -30.02 6.86 3.09
N ASP A 69 -29.67 7.04 4.37
CA ASP A 69 -30.57 7.65 5.35
C ASP A 69 -30.59 9.18 5.18
N SER A 70 -31.56 9.66 4.38
CA SER A 70 -31.73 11.10 4.11
C SER A 70 -32.12 11.92 5.34
N LYS A 71 -32.58 11.28 6.42
CA LYS A 71 -32.93 11.93 7.70
C LYS A 71 -31.74 12.03 8.63
N ASN A 72 -30.68 11.25 8.40
CA ASN A 72 -29.49 11.26 9.23
C ASN A 72 -28.60 12.42 8.83
N LEU A 73 -28.64 13.48 9.60
CA LEU A 73 -27.82 14.68 9.45
C LEU A 73 -26.53 14.64 10.30
N ASN A 74 -26.29 13.54 11.02
CA ASN A 74 -25.05 13.39 11.79
C ASN A 74 -23.89 13.08 10.84
N PRO A 75 -22.67 13.53 11.16
CA PRO A 75 -21.47 13.14 10.45
C PRO A 75 -21.30 11.61 10.45
N TYR A 76 -20.76 11.09 9.36
CA TYR A 76 -20.39 9.67 9.32
C TYR A 76 -19.29 9.37 10.33
N VAL A 77 -19.53 8.37 11.15
CA VAL A 77 -18.50 7.78 12.03
C VAL A 77 -18.06 6.48 11.40
N PRO A 78 -16.78 6.35 11.00
CA PRO A 78 -16.28 5.12 10.39
C PRO A 78 -16.48 3.90 11.30
N VAL A 79 -17.06 2.85 10.75
CA VAL A 79 -17.25 1.55 11.39
C VAL A 79 -16.25 0.58 10.76
N PRO A 80 -15.45 -0.15 11.56
CA PRO A 80 -14.52 -1.16 11.02
C PRO A 80 -15.26 -2.23 10.22
N GLY A 81 -14.67 -2.65 9.11
CA GLY A 81 -15.12 -3.80 8.33
C GLY A 81 -14.41 -5.10 8.76
N GLU A 82 -14.32 -6.05 7.82
CA GLU A 82 -13.63 -7.30 8.04
C GLU A 82 -12.14 -7.09 8.31
N LYS A 83 -11.64 -7.76 9.34
CA LYS A 83 -10.23 -7.70 9.71
C LYS A 83 -9.37 -8.50 8.75
N GLY A 84 -8.29 -7.91 8.26
CA GLY A 84 -7.31 -8.59 7.43
C GLY A 84 -6.41 -9.53 8.24
N GLU A 85 -5.71 -10.41 7.54
CA GLU A 85 -4.75 -11.34 8.13
C GLU A 85 -3.31 -10.91 7.82
N GLU A 86 -2.45 -10.92 8.84
CA GLU A 86 -1.02 -10.65 8.71
C GLU A 86 -0.26 -11.98 8.66
N LYS A 87 -0.50 -12.75 7.57
CA LYS A 87 0.14 -14.06 7.41
C LYS A 87 0.33 -14.47 5.94
N ILE A 88 1.39 -15.25 5.73
CA ILE A 88 1.72 -15.95 4.49
C ILE A 88 1.63 -17.43 4.78
N ASN A 89 0.78 -18.14 4.04
CA ASN A 89 0.58 -19.56 4.19
C ASN A 89 1.59 -20.34 3.35
N ILE A 90 2.44 -21.13 4.00
CA ILE A 90 3.50 -21.91 3.37
C ILE A 90 3.27 -23.38 3.69
N GLU A 91 3.13 -24.19 2.65
CA GLU A 91 3.05 -25.63 2.78
C GLU A 91 4.41 -26.25 2.58
N ILE A 92 4.80 -27.12 3.51
CA ILE A 92 6.07 -27.85 3.47
C ILE A 92 5.77 -29.35 3.52
N MET A 93 6.31 -30.10 2.58
CA MET A 93 6.16 -31.55 2.51
C MET A 93 7.49 -32.24 2.81
N VAL A 94 7.42 -33.26 3.67
CA VAL A 94 8.51 -34.19 3.97
C VAL A 94 8.02 -35.57 3.51
N PRO A 95 8.25 -35.98 2.26
CA PRO A 95 7.50 -37.08 1.65
C PRO A 95 8.06 -38.48 1.92
N GLN A 96 9.33 -38.63 2.24
CA GLN A 96 10.00 -39.93 2.20
C GLN A 96 10.52 -40.43 3.55
N ARG A 97 11.18 -39.57 4.29
CA ARG A 97 11.82 -39.87 5.58
C ARG A 97 11.77 -38.68 6.48
N ASP A 98 11.61 -38.91 7.77
CA ASP A 98 11.64 -37.86 8.80
C ASP A 98 12.97 -37.11 8.74
N VAL A 99 12.90 -35.79 8.91
CA VAL A 99 14.09 -34.94 9.01
C VAL A 99 14.38 -34.59 10.47
N GLU A 100 15.66 -34.58 10.83
CA GLU A 100 16.12 -34.28 12.19
C GLU A 100 15.98 -32.79 12.50
N SER A 101 16.20 -31.97 11.47
CA SER A 101 15.97 -30.53 11.53
C SER A 101 15.35 -30.05 10.21
N LEU A 102 14.42 -29.13 10.33
CA LEU A 102 13.80 -28.42 9.21
C LEU A 102 14.03 -26.93 9.37
N TYR A 103 14.61 -26.32 8.33
CA TYR A 103 14.79 -24.87 8.27
C TYR A 103 13.98 -24.28 7.12
N VAL A 104 13.53 -23.03 7.31
CA VAL A 104 13.04 -22.19 6.22
C VAL A 104 13.88 -20.93 6.18
N GLU A 105 14.31 -20.57 5.01
CA GLU A 105 15.18 -19.43 4.75
C GLU A 105 14.49 -18.45 3.81
N ILE A 106 14.59 -17.17 4.14
CA ILE A 106 14.23 -16.07 3.26
C ILE A 106 15.51 -15.58 2.62
N ILE A 107 15.56 -15.59 1.30
CA ILE A 107 16.77 -15.34 0.51
C ILE A 107 16.46 -14.26 -0.53
N ARG A 108 17.39 -13.33 -0.71
CA ARG A 108 17.37 -12.37 -1.81
C ARG A 108 18.47 -12.72 -2.80
N LEU A 109 18.10 -13.01 -4.05
CA LEU A 109 19.06 -13.20 -5.13
C LEU A 109 19.50 -11.84 -5.70
N ALA A 110 20.80 -11.60 -5.78
CA ALA A 110 21.29 -10.39 -6.42
C ALA A 110 21.15 -10.50 -7.95
N PRO A 111 20.61 -9.47 -8.64
CA PRO A 111 20.38 -9.52 -10.09
C PRO A 111 21.63 -9.79 -10.92
N ASP A 112 22.79 -9.32 -10.44
CA ASP A 112 24.06 -9.34 -11.18
C ASP A 112 25.01 -10.49 -10.79
N THR A 113 24.64 -11.28 -9.80
CA THR A 113 25.46 -12.39 -9.32
C THR A 113 24.62 -13.65 -9.14
N ILE A 114 24.45 -14.39 -10.22
CA ILE A 114 23.80 -15.72 -10.26
C ILE A 114 24.39 -16.71 -9.23
N LYS A 115 25.40 -16.32 -8.46
CA LYS A 115 26.19 -17.23 -7.62
C LYS A 115 26.13 -16.98 -6.11
N SER A 116 25.46 -15.94 -5.61
CA SER A 116 25.40 -15.69 -4.16
C SER A 116 24.13 -14.89 -3.78
N GLY A 117 23.05 -15.59 -3.49
CA GLY A 117 21.91 -14.95 -2.85
C GLY A 117 22.27 -14.57 -1.42
N GLN A 118 21.70 -13.50 -0.91
CA GLN A 118 21.83 -13.04 0.46
C GLN A 118 20.81 -13.76 1.34
N LEU A 119 21.26 -14.46 2.37
CA LEU A 119 20.38 -14.96 3.43
C LEU A 119 19.88 -13.78 4.25
N LEU A 120 18.57 -13.55 4.26
CA LEU A 120 17.94 -12.50 5.04
C LEU A 120 17.54 -13.01 6.43
N LYS A 121 16.94 -14.21 6.47
CA LYS A 121 16.49 -14.83 7.72
C LYS A 121 16.44 -16.33 7.60
N ARG A 122 16.72 -17.03 8.70
CA ARG A 122 16.51 -18.47 8.84
C ARG A 122 15.63 -18.74 10.04
N PHE A 123 14.63 -19.56 9.83
CA PHE A 123 13.75 -20.10 10.85
C PHE A 123 14.04 -21.59 11.01
N GLN A 124 14.19 -22.08 12.23
CA GLN A 124 14.14 -23.51 12.49
C GLN A 124 12.72 -23.87 12.88
N LEU A 125 12.14 -24.91 12.26
CA LEU A 125 10.75 -25.28 12.45
C LEU A 125 10.62 -26.65 13.12
N ALA A 126 9.62 -26.78 13.97
CA ALA A 126 9.22 -28.00 14.61
C ALA A 126 7.71 -28.20 14.52
N LYS A 127 7.28 -29.45 14.65
CA LYS A 127 5.85 -29.82 14.67
C LYS A 127 5.15 -29.16 15.87
N SER A 128 4.00 -28.54 15.63
CA SER A 128 3.19 -27.89 16.67
C SER A 128 1.75 -28.39 16.74
N GLY A 129 1.46 -29.49 16.08
CA GLY A 129 0.15 -30.12 15.97
C GLY A 129 0.17 -31.18 14.89
N GLU A 130 -0.97 -31.73 14.52
CA GLU A 130 -1.03 -32.81 13.54
C GLU A 130 -0.46 -32.41 12.17
N LYS A 131 -0.78 -31.20 11.69
CA LYS A 131 -0.39 -30.68 10.37
C LYS A 131 0.17 -29.26 10.39
N LYS A 132 0.67 -28.80 11.53
CA LYS A 132 1.20 -27.43 11.68
C LYS A 132 2.65 -27.44 12.11
N LEU A 133 3.40 -26.46 11.63
CA LEU A 133 4.75 -26.13 12.07
C LEU A 133 4.76 -24.78 12.80
N LYS A 134 5.70 -24.64 13.71
CA LYS A 134 6.05 -23.36 14.36
C LYS A 134 7.55 -23.25 14.52
N GLU A 135 8.03 -22.06 14.79
CA GLU A 135 9.43 -21.88 15.18
C GLU A 135 9.78 -22.72 16.40
N GLY A 136 10.90 -23.41 16.31
CA GLY A 136 11.40 -24.30 17.36
C GLY A 136 12.34 -25.38 16.83
N LYS A 137 12.98 -26.10 17.75
CA LYS A 137 13.86 -27.24 17.44
C LYS A 137 13.13 -28.55 17.60
N GLY A 138 13.31 -29.46 16.68
CA GLY A 138 12.75 -30.79 16.75
C GLY A 138 12.72 -31.52 15.43
N LYS A 139 12.54 -32.84 15.50
CA LYS A 139 12.35 -33.71 14.37
C LYS A 139 11.01 -33.43 13.70
N VAL A 140 10.97 -33.44 12.38
CA VAL A 140 9.74 -33.35 11.59
C VAL A 140 9.54 -34.67 10.85
N GLU A 141 8.43 -35.33 11.16
CA GLU A 141 8.05 -36.62 10.59
C GLU A 141 7.63 -36.48 9.12
N VAL A 142 7.54 -37.60 8.41
CA VAL A 142 6.92 -37.65 7.09
C VAL A 142 5.51 -37.09 7.15
N GLY A 143 5.19 -36.18 6.22
CA GLY A 143 3.88 -35.52 6.17
C GLY A 143 3.87 -34.24 5.36
N THR A 144 2.69 -33.64 5.32
CA THR A 144 2.45 -32.32 4.73
C THR A 144 2.00 -31.38 5.81
N TYR A 145 2.65 -30.23 5.93
CA TYR A 145 2.50 -29.32 7.03
C TYR A 145 2.26 -27.89 6.53
N LEU A 146 1.49 -27.11 7.29
CA LEU A 146 1.30 -25.69 7.13
C LEU A 146 2.19 -24.92 8.10
N TRP A 147 2.95 -23.98 7.61
CA TRP A 147 3.60 -22.92 8.38
C TRP A 147 2.99 -21.58 8.02
N GLU A 148 2.52 -20.85 9.01
CA GLU A 148 1.98 -19.50 8.87
C GLU A 148 3.07 -18.51 9.27
N TRP A 149 3.64 -17.81 8.28
CA TRP A 149 4.66 -16.78 8.50
C TRP A 149 4.02 -15.39 8.47
N ASP A 150 4.31 -14.57 9.45
CA ASP A 150 3.77 -13.20 9.57
C ASP A 150 4.44 -12.17 8.64
N GLY A 151 5.42 -12.58 7.85
CA GLY A 151 6.14 -11.72 6.91
C GLY A 151 7.28 -10.89 7.54
N TYR A 152 7.50 -11.02 8.84
CA TYR A 152 8.54 -10.25 9.52
C TYR A 152 9.91 -10.89 9.42
N ILE A 153 10.91 -10.03 9.15
CA ILE A 153 12.33 -10.34 9.20
C ILE A 153 12.93 -9.39 10.24
N ASP A 154 13.49 -9.94 11.33
CA ASP A 154 14.07 -9.17 12.43
C ASP A 154 13.15 -8.04 12.94
N ASP A 155 11.89 -8.41 13.18
CA ASP A 155 10.82 -7.52 13.66
C ASP A 155 10.37 -6.42 12.69
N VAL A 156 10.79 -6.50 11.42
CA VAL A 156 10.37 -5.58 10.35
C VAL A 156 9.62 -6.34 9.27
N LEU A 157 8.39 -5.93 9.01
CA LEU A 157 7.62 -6.28 7.81
C LEU A 157 7.90 -5.22 6.73
N ASP A 158 8.46 -5.64 5.60
CA ASP A 158 8.76 -4.75 4.46
C ASP A 158 8.03 -5.22 3.21
N THR A 159 6.95 -4.53 2.84
CA THR A 159 6.15 -4.93 1.66
C THR A 159 6.91 -4.76 0.34
N LYS A 160 7.89 -3.85 0.27
CA LYS A 160 8.75 -3.65 -0.90
C LYS A 160 9.65 -4.86 -1.11
N LEU A 161 10.26 -5.35 -0.03
CA LEU A 161 11.08 -6.55 -0.04
C LEU A 161 10.26 -7.79 -0.42
N LEU A 162 9.05 -7.92 0.14
CA LEU A 162 8.18 -9.06 -0.17
C LEU A 162 7.68 -9.06 -1.62
N LYS A 163 7.54 -7.89 -2.26
CA LYS A 163 7.19 -7.73 -3.68
C LYS A 163 8.38 -7.81 -4.63
N ASP A 164 9.60 -7.89 -4.10
CA ASP A 164 10.81 -7.98 -4.93
C ASP A 164 10.90 -9.36 -5.60
N GLU A 165 10.99 -9.37 -6.93
CA GLU A 165 11.06 -10.58 -7.75
C GLU A 165 12.30 -11.45 -7.44
N THR A 166 13.29 -10.89 -6.75
CA THR A 166 14.49 -11.60 -6.32
C THR A 166 14.33 -12.28 -4.95
N THR A 167 13.18 -12.16 -4.28
CA THR A 167 12.92 -12.78 -2.99
C THR A 167 12.42 -14.21 -3.14
N TYR A 168 13.08 -15.15 -2.45
CA TYR A 168 12.79 -16.58 -2.46
C TYR A 168 12.59 -17.10 -1.03
N ILE A 169 11.78 -18.14 -0.92
CA ILE A 169 11.63 -18.93 0.30
C ILE A 169 12.18 -20.33 0.00
N ARG A 170 13.08 -20.81 0.85
CA ARG A 170 13.74 -22.11 0.72
C ARG A 170 13.48 -22.97 1.96
N ALA A 171 13.02 -24.18 1.77
CA ALA A 171 12.96 -25.20 2.82
C ALA A 171 14.20 -26.09 2.76
N VAL A 172 14.81 -26.36 3.91
CA VAL A 172 16.01 -27.19 4.04
C VAL A 172 15.75 -28.26 5.11
N GLY A 173 15.72 -29.52 4.68
CA GLY A 173 15.67 -30.68 5.58
C GLY A 173 17.06 -31.24 5.82
N VAL A 174 17.39 -31.59 7.07
CA VAL A 174 18.70 -32.12 7.46
C VAL A 174 18.52 -33.48 8.16
N ILE A 175 19.39 -34.43 7.80
CA ILE A 175 19.55 -35.73 8.47
C ILE A 175 21.05 -36.00 8.60
N GLY A 176 21.57 -36.13 9.84
CA GLY A 176 22.99 -36.25 10.12
C GLY A 176 23.76 -35.08 9.49
N SER A 177 24.76 -35.39 8.66
CA SER A 177 25.55 -34.41 7.91
C SER A 177 25.03 -34.14 6.48
N ALA A 178 23.84 -34.63 6.11
CA ALA A 178 23.26 -34.42 4.80
C ALA A 178 22.06 -33.49 4.81
N PHE A 179 21.92 -32.63 3.79
CA PHE A 179 20.72 -31.82 3.60
C PHE A 179 20.11 -31.99 2.21
N LYS A 180 18.81 -31.74 2.13
CA LYS A 180 18.04 -31.54 0.89
C LYS A 180 17.20 -30.27 1.03
N ASP A 181 17.03 -29.62 -0.08
CA ASP A 181 16.29 -28.35 -0.12
C ASP A 181 15.35 -28.27 -1.35
N ASP A 182 14.40 -27.38 -1.25
CA ASP A 182 13.55 -26.91 -2.34
C ASP A 182 13.26 -25.43 -2.11
N ALA A 183 13.17 -24.66 -3.18
CA ALA A 183 12.95 -23.22 -3.08
C ALA A 183 11.90 -22.75 -4.08
N VAL A 184 11.16 -21.72 -3.68
CA VAL A 184 10.11 -21.09 -4.46
C VAL A 184 10.25 -19.57 -4.39
N GLN A 185 10.05 -18.90 -5.53
CA GLN A 185 10.00 -17.44 -5.57
C GLN A 185 8.78 -16.94 -4.81
N LEU A 186 8.95 -15.88 -4.03
CA LEU A 186 7.84 -15.19 -3.36
C LEU A 186 7.13 -14.29 -4.38
N LEU A 187 6.11 -14.82 -5.06
CA LEU A 187 5.33 -14.06 -6.04
C LEU A 187 4.25 -13.24 -5.35
N ALA A 188 4.68 -12.14 -4.74
CA ALA A 188 3.79 -11.19 -4.09
C ALA A 188 3.39 -10.09 -5.08
N GLN A 189 2.10 -9.86 -5.23
CA GLN A 189 1.55 -8.84 -6.10
C GLN A 189 0.95 -7.70 -5.27
N PRO A 190 1.02 -6.46 -5.76
CA PRO A 190 0.36 -5.34 -5.09
C PRO A 190 -1.15 -5.56 -5.07
N PHE A 191 -1.78 -4.91 -4.11
CA PHE A 191 -3.24 -4.87 -4.01
C PHE A 191 -3.86 -4.36 -5.32
N LYS A 192 -4.89 -5.05 -5.79
CA LYS A 192 -5.66 -4.68 -6.97
C LYS A 192 -7.13 -5.02 -6.78
N GLU A 193 -7.92 -4.04 -6.40
CA GLU A 193 -9.38 -4.12 -6.47
C GLU A 193 -9.97 -3.15 -7.49
N CYS A 194 -9.19 -2.12 -7.88
CA CYS A 194 -9.48 -1.22 -8.98
C CYS A 194 -8.91 -1.70 -10.32
N ALA A 195 -9.13 -0.91 -11.36
CA ALA A 195 -8.56 -1.16 -12.69
C ALA A 195 -7.03 -1.24 -12.66
N GLU A 196 -6.40 -0.40 -11.84
CA GLU A 196 -4.95 -0.31 -11.70
C GLU A 196 -4.48 -0.89 -10.35
N PRO A 197 -3.34 -1.60 -10.31
CA PRO A 197 -2.75 -2.06 -9.06
C PRO A 197 -2.23 -0.88 -8.24
N VAL A 198 -2.34 -0.99 -6.91
CA VAL A 198 -1.73 -0.03 -5.98
C VAL A 198 -0.27 -0.44 -5.74
N ASP A 199 0.56 -0.30 -6.76
CA ASP A 199 1.99 -0.64 -6.69
C ASP A 199 2.89 0.56 -6.33
N TRP A 200 2.27 1.71 -6.04
CA TRP A 200 2.91 2.97 -5.70
C TRP A 200 3.03 3.23 -4.18
N LEU A 201 2.58 2.28 -3.37
CA LEU A 201 2.72 2.30 -1.90
C LEU A 201 3.53 1.11 -1.42
N ASP A 202 4.46 1.38 -0.51
CA ASP A 202 5.16 0.39 0.28
C ASP A 202 5.23 0.80 1.73
N VAL A 203 5.19 -0.17 2.64
CA VAL A 203 5.31 0.08 4.07
C VAL A 203 6.38 -0.79 4.70
N GLN A 204 7.07 -0.20 5.67
CA GLN A 204 7.91 -0.91 6.63
C GLN A 204 7.30 -0.77 8.01
N VAL A 205 6.83 -1.87 8.59
CA VAL A 205 6.28 -1.93 9.94
C VAL A 205 7.35 -2.50 10.86
N ASN A 206 7.80 -1.72 11.84
CA ASN A 206 8.69 -2.20 12.89
C ASN A 206 7.89 -2.42 14.18
N ARG A 207 7.71 -3.68 14.57
CA ARG A 207 6.89 -4.04 15.73
C ARG A 207 7.57 -3.76 17.07
N ASN A 208 8.91 -3.63 17.09
CA ASN A 208 9.67 -3.29 18.31
C ASN A 208 9.59 -1.81 18.63
N THR A 209 9.86 -0.96 17.62
CA THR A 209 9.80 0.50 17.78
C THR A 209 8.39 1.07 17.67
N LYS A 210 7.42 0.25 17.27
CA LYS A 210 6.04 0.67 17.01
C LYS A 210 5.96 1.81 16.00
N THR A 211 6.72 1.68 14.91
CA THR A 211 6.74 2.65 13.81
C THR A 211 6.32 2.02 12.49
N VAL A 212 5.69 2.82 11.65
CA VAL A 212 5.39 2.49 10.26
C VAL A 212 5.98 3.57 9.37
N ASN A 213 6.87 3.20 8.47
CA ASN A 213 7.37 4.07 7.41
C ASN A 213 6.63 3.75 6.12
N VAL A 214 6.02 4.75 5.49
CA VAL A 214 5.31 4.62 4.23
C VAL A 214 6.12 5.29 3.14
N GLU A 215 6.55 4.54 2.12
CA GLU A 215 7.05 5.10 0.87
C GLU A 215 5.85 5.31 -0.06
N TRP A 216 5.61 6.55 -0.45
CA TRP A 216 4.52 6.92 -1.35
C TRP A 216 5.09 7.54 -2.62
N ARG A 217 5.00 6.82 -3.73
CA ARG A 217 5.49 7.27 -5.04
C ARG A 217 4.43 8.13 -5.73
N VAL A 218 4.78 9.39 -5.97
CA VAL A 218 3.90 10.43 -6.55
C VAL A 218 4.41 10.82 -7.93
N ALA A 219 3.50 10.89 -8.91
CA ALA A 219 3.79 11.44 -10.23
C ALA A 219 3.23 12.86 -10.36
N PHE A 220 3.84 13.64 -11.23
CA PHE A 220 3.41 15.01 -11.52
C PHE A 220 3.41 15.28 -13.02
N ASP A 221 2.38 16.00 -13.49
CA ASP A 221 2.28 16.52 -14.84
C ASP A 221 2.32 18.04 -14.84
N ASP A 222 2.98 18.60 -15.84
CA ASP A 222 3.04 20.05 -16.04
C ASP A 222 1.78 20.54 -16.76
N GLY A 223 0.86 21.13 -16.02
CA GLY A 223 -0.36 21.76 -16.54
C GLY A 223 -0.13 23.14 -17.17
N GLY A 224 1.08 23.40 -17.69
CA GLY A 224 1.46 24.66 -18.30
C GLY A 224 2.17 25.64 -17.35
N VAL A 225 2.74 25.14 -16.26
CA VAL A 225 3.55 25.93 -15.30
C VAL A 225 4.82 26.43 -15.98
N SER A 226 5.53 25.57 -16.69
CA SER A 226 6.81 25.90 -17.35
C SER A 226 6.69 27.02 -18.38
N GLY A 227 5.52 27.19 -19.02
CA GLY A 227 5.24 28.26 -19.96
C GLY A 227 4.84 29.60 -19.32
N LYS A 228 4.62 29.64 -18.00
CA LYS A 228 4.16 30.83 -17.27
C LYS A 228 5.16 31.30 -16.20
N ALA A 229 6.33 30.66 -16.14
CA ALA A 229 7.36 31.02 -15.16
C ALA A 229 7.78 32.48 -15.31
N ASN A 230 7.66 33.27 -14.27
CA ASN A 230 8.17 34.63 -14.13
C ASN A 230 8.69 34.82 -12.70
N ALA A 231 9.15 36.00 -12.34
CA ALA A 231 9.73 36.27 -11.02
C ALA A 231 8.79 35.95 -9.84
N ASP A 232 7.46 35.94 -10.09
CA ASP A 232 6.43 35.74 -9.05
C ASP A 232 5.77 34.33 -9.11
N THR A 233 6.20 33.49 -10.04
CA THR A 233 5.63 32.15 -10.25
C THR A 233 6.70 31.11 -9.99
N PRO A 234 6.53 30.19 -9.01
CA PRO A 234 7.45 29.09 -8.81
C PRO A 234 7.61 28.25 -10.08
N SER A 235 8.78 27.70 -10.28
CA SER A 235 9.04 26.72 -11.33
C SER A 235 8.27 25.43 -11.09
N PHE A 236 8.12 24.61 -12.13
CA PHE A 236 7.47 23.31 -12.00
C PHE A 236 8.18 22.41 -10.97
N ASP A 237 9.52 22.46 -10.90
CA ASP A 237 10.29 21.68 -9.93
C ASP A 237 10.08 22.17 -8.49
N GLU A 238 9.99 23.47 -8.27
CA GLU A 238 9.66 24.05 -6.96
C GLU A 238 8.25 23.64 -6.52
N LEU A 239 7.25 23.70 -7.42
CA LEU A 239 5.89 23.24 -7.10
C LEU A 239 5.83 21.76 -6.78
N LYS A 240 6.59 20.90 -7.49
CA LYS A 240 6.74 19.48 -7.14
C LYS A 240 7.30 19.31 -5.72
N GLY A 241 8.35 20.06 -5.40
CA GLY A 241 8.96 20.06 -4.07
C GLY A 241 7.93 20.42 -2.97
N LEU A 242 7.23 21.53 -3.17
CA LEU A 242 6.17 21.98 -2.25
C LEU A 242 5.02 20.95 -2.10
N ALA A 243 4.61 20.31 -3.19
CA ALA A 243 3.59 19.28 -3.14
C ALA A 243 4.04 18.06 -2.32
N LEU A 244 5.27 17.59 -2.51
CA LEU A 244 5.85 16.50 -1.71
C LEU A 244 5.98 16.90 -0.24
N GLU A 245 6.44 18.10 0.06
CA GLU A 245 6.48 18.61 1.44
C GLU A 245 5.09 18.67 2.07
N GLY A 246 4.08 19.13 1.32
CA GLY A 246 2.69 19.15 1.75
C GLY A 246 2.18 17.76 2.12
N ILE A 247 2.39 16.76 1.25
CA ILE A 247 2.02 15.37 1.53
C ILE A 247 2.72 14.88 2.79
N LYS A 248 4.04 15.08 2.90
CA LYS A 248 4.82 14.67 4.08
C LYS A 248 4.33 15.33 5.37
N LYS A 249 3.94 16.59 5.30
CA LYS A 249 3.52 17.40 6.45
C LYS A 249 2.14 17.01 6.97
N HIS A 250 1.19 16.79 6.05
CA HIS A 250 -0.24 16.62 6.40
C HIS A 250 -0.66 15.15 6.50
N TRP A 251 0.18 14.21 6.01
CA TRP A 251 -0.04 12.77 6.14
C TRP A 251 0.86 12.16 7.20
N GLY A 252 0.30 11.23 7.96
CA GLY A 252 0.99 10.56 9.05
C GLY A 252 0.43 10.94 10.42
N GLY A 253 0.93 10.30 11.45
CA GLY A 253 0.46 10.47 12.83
C GLY A 253 0.36 9.16 13.58
N GLN A 254 -0.40 9.14 14.66
CA GLN A 254 -0.60 7.96 15.49
C GLN A 254 -1.83 7.18 15.05
N ILE A 255 -1.72 5.86 14.99
CA ILE A 255 -2.84 4.94 14.79
C ILE A 255 -2.91 3.92 15.92
N ASN A 256 -4.12 3.46 16.22
CA ASN A 256 -4.36 2.38 17.17
C ASN A 256 -4.88 1.14 16.44
N THR A 257 -4.28 0.00 16.71
CA THR A 257 -4.60 -1.29 16.10
C THR A 257 -4.72 -2.36 17.16
N THR A 258 -5.18 -3.54 16.79
CA THR A 258 -5.17 -4.70 17.70
C THR A 258 -3.75 -5.16 18.08
N LYS A 259 -2.72 -4.75 17.31
CA LYS A 259 -1.30 -5.01 17.57
C LYS A 259 -0.63 -3.92 18.43
N GLY A 260 -1.39 -2.90 18.82
CA GLY A 260 -0.91 -1.76 19.61
C GLY A 260 -0.98 -0.44 18.87
N SER A 261 -0.42 0.58 19.49
CA SER A 261 -0.34 1.94 18.92
C SER A 261 0.95 2.11 18.13
N TYR A 262 0.86 2.69 16.93
CA TYR A 262 2.00 2.92 16.03
C TYR A 262 2.08 4.38 15.61
N VAL A 263 3.31 4.88 15.46
CA VAL A 263 3.58 6.18 14.83
C VAL A 263 3.86 5.94 13.35
N VAL A 264 3.09 6.60 12.49
CA VAL A 264 3.19 6.47 11.03
C VAL A 264 3.87 7.70 10.45
N MET A 265 4.94 7.47 9.72
CA MET A 265 5.70 8.49 9.00
C MET A 265 5.53 8.26 7.49
N VAL A 266 5.09 9.29 6.78
CA VAL A 266 4.90 9.24 5.33
C VAL A 266 6.09 9.92 4.65
N ASN A 267 6.71 9.20 3.71
CA ASN A 267 7.81 9.66 2.90
C ASN A 267 7.40 9.66 1.42
N PRO A 268 6.82 10.77 0.91
CA PRO A 268 6.48 10.89 -0.49
C PRO A 268 7.74 11.08 -1.33
N VAL A 269 7.82 10.37 -2.44
CA VAL A 269 8.94 10.45 -3.39
C VAL A 269 8.43 10.63 -4.80
N PHE A 270 9.10 11.47 -5.60
CA PHE A 270 8.77 11.58 -7.00
C PHE A 270 9.12 10.30 -7.75
N ALA A 271 8.19 9.83 -8.59
CA ALA A 271 8.40 8.68 -9.46
C ALA A 271 7.62 8.82 -10.77
N THR A 272 8.16 8.23 -11.85
CA THR A 272 7.53 8.18 -13.17
C THR A 272 6.99 6.79 -13.50
N LYS A 273 7.32 5.79 -12.69
CA LYS A 273 6.86 4.40 -12.82
C LYS A 273 6.40 3.90 -11.46
N LYS A 274 5.40 3.03 -11.45
CA LYS A 274 4.80 2.52 -10.21
C LYS A 274 4.47 3.68 -9.26
N ALA A 275 3.87 4.74 -9.80
CA ALA A 275 3.50 5.95 -9.11
C ALA A 275 1.97 6.04 -8.97
N ALA A 276 1.51 6.78 -7.97
CA ALA A 276 0.11 7.16 -7.84
C ALA A 276 -0.36 7.93 -9.09
N PRO A 277 -1.67 8.01 -9.36
CA PRO A 277 -2.19 8.87 -10.41
C PRO A 277 -1.59 10.26 -10.34
N SER A 278 -1.24 10.81 -11.49
CA SER A 278 -0.45 12.04 -11.60
C SER A 278 -1.20 13.25 -11.05
N LEU A 279 -0.48 14.11 -10.33
CA LEU A 279 -0.97 15.43 -9.92
C LEU A 279 -0.57 16.45 -11.01
N THR A 280 -1.54 16.97 -11.73
CA THR A 280 -1.31 18.04 -12.70
C THR A 280 -1.17 19.39 -11.99
N LEU A 281 0.01 19.98 -12.02
CA LEU A 281 0.28 21.27 -11.39
C LEU A 281 -0.04 22.39 -12.36
N ARG A 282 -0.82 23.38 -11.94
CA ARG A 282 -1.23 24.53 -12.76
C ARG A 282 -0.97 25.83 -12.04
N VAL A 283 -0.89 26.90 -12.82
CA VAL A 283 -0.89 28.29 -12.34
C VAL A 283 -2.15 28.96 -12.87
N SER A 284 -2.91 29.59 -11.98
CA SER A 284 -4.11 30.35 -12.33
C SER A 284 -4.10 31.73 -11.73
N ASN A 285 -4.70 32.66 -12.45
CA ASN A 285 -5.01 34.01 -11.99
C ASN A 285 -6.52 34.22 -11.76
N ASP A 286 -7.32 33.16 -11.91
CA ASP A 286 -8.77 33.21 -11.65
C ASP A 286 -9.19 32.26 -10.53
N PRO A 287 -9.23 32.72 -9.27
CA PRO A 287 -9.64 31.88 -8.13
C PRO A 287 -11.14 31.58 -8.09
N ARG A 288 -11.96 32.18 -8.97
CA ARG A 288 -13.40 31.95 -9.03
C ARG A 288 -13.77 30.92 -10.09
N GLY A 289 -13.01 30.88 -11.19
CA GLY A 289 -13.24 29.97 -12.31
C GLY A 289 -12.49 28.64 -12.19
N ASP A 290 -11.28 28.71 -11.65
CA ASP A 290 -10.40 27.55 -11.54
C ASP A 290 -10.43 26.96 -10.12
N ARG A 291 -10.67 25.66 -10.00
CA ARG A 291 -10.61 24.93 -8.74
C ARG A 291 -9.61 23.79 -8.85
N SER A 292 -8.89 23.53 -7.75
CA SER A 292 -8.23 22.24 -7.60
C SER A 292 -9.31 21.17 -7.60
N VAL A 293 -9.13 20.15 -8.42
CA VAL A 293 -10.08 19.06 -8.61
C VAL A 293 -9.34 17.75 -8.68
N ASN A 294 -10.03 16.71 -8.26
CA ASN A 294 -9.56 15.35 -8.42
C ASN A 294 -10.67 14.55 -9.10
N ALA A 295 -10.31 13.81 -10.13
CA ALA A 295 -11.13 12.73 -10.64
C ALA A 295 -11.18 11.63 -9.59
N SER A 296 -12.14 11.71 -8.71
CA SER A 296 -12.29 10.83 -7.55
C SER A 296 -12.51 9.36 -7.89
N CYS A 297 -12.30 8.93 -9.15
CA CYS A 297 -12.51 7.54 -9.50
C CYS A 297 -11.88 7.12 -10.82
N SER A 298 -10.64 6.70 -10.78
CA SER A 298 -10.14 5.76 -11.80
C SER A 298 -10.78 4.36 -11.67
N CYS A 299 -11.52 4.10 -10.60
CA CYS A 299 -12.08 2.80 -10.24
C CYS A 299 -13.55 2.60 -10.57
N GLY A 300 -14.24 3.56 -11.18
CA GLY A 300 -15.67 3.49 -11.46
C GLY A 300 -16.03 2.76 -12.76
N ILE A 301 -17.28 2.40 -12.88
CA ILE A 301 -17.89 1.79 -14.08
C ILE A 301 -17.77 2.71 -15.32
N LEU A 302 -17.50 4.00 -15.13
CA LEU A 302 -17.32 5.00 -16.16
C LEU A 302 -16.28 4.67 -17.25
N PRO A 303 -15.09 4.09 -16.96
CA PRO A 303 -14.14 3.78 -18.04
C PRO A 303 -14.63 2.75 -19.05
N ARG A 304 -15.63 1.94 -18.71
CA ARG A 304 -16.19 0.94 -19.64
C ARG A 304 -17.33 1.47 -20.51
N VAL A 305 -18.12 2.39 -20.00
CA VAL A 305 -19.25 2.98 -20.72
C VAL A 305 -18.80 4.15 -21.61
N THR A 306 -17.75 4.87 -21.20
CA THR A 306 -17.32 6.09 -21.89
C THR A 306 -16.37 5.85 -23.07
N ARG A 307 -15.74 4.68 -23.23
CA ARG A 307 -14.91 4.40 -24.42
C ARG A 307 -15.66 4.50 -25.76
N GLY A 308 -16.98 4.54 -25.75
CA GLY A 308 -17.83 4.79 -26.93
C GLY A 308 -18.48 6.19 -26.96
N ILE A 309 -18.35 6.96 -25.89
CA ILE A 309 -18.95 8.29 -25.72
C ILE A 309 -17.86 9.36 -25.45
N THR A 310 -16.63 8.96 -25.15
CA THR A 310 -15.52 9.86 -24.85
C THR A 310 -15.19 10.83 -25.96
N ASP A 311 -15.32 10.43 -27.22
CA ASP A 311 -15.11 11.34 -28.36
C ASP A 311 -16.15 12.49 -28.44
N LEU A 312 -17.26 12.40 -27.70
CA LEU A 312 -18.27 13.45 -27.60
C LEU A 312 -18.26 14.19 -26.25
N ILE A 313 -17.60 13.63 -25.23
CA ILE A 313 -17.57 14.18 -23.87
C ILE A 313 -16.22 14.85 -23.57
N ASP A 314 -15.14 14.50 -24.26
CA ASP A 314 -13.84 15.17 -24.12
C ASP A 314 -13.88 16.67 -24.49
N ASP A 315 -14.88 17.09 -25.27
CA ASP A 315 -15.18 18.51 -25.54
C ASP A 315 -16.04 19.18 -24.45
N ILE A 316 -16.64 18.42 -23.52
CA ILE A 316 -17.63 18.93 -22.56
C ILE A 316 -17.15 18.78 -21.10
N ILE A 317 -16.31 17.79 -20.81
CA ILE A 317 -15.73 17.59 -19.47
C ILE A 317 -14.23 17.71 -19.62
N PRO A 318 -13.61 18.81 -19.13
CA PRO A 318 -12.14 18.88 -19.05
C PRO A 318 -11.64 17.62 -18.35
N SER A 319 -10.59 17.04 -18.89
CA SER A 319 -9.98 15.80 -18.41
C SER A 319 -10.05 15.71 -16.88
N LEU A 320 -10.56 14.57 -16.39
CA LEU A 320 -10.72 14.31 -14.96
C LEU A 320 -9.36 14.19 -14.24
N ASP A 321 -8.39 15.00 -14.61
CA ASP A 321 -7.05 15.01 -14.05
C ASP A 321 -7.04 15.63 -12.66
N MET A 322 -6.30 15.03 -11.76
CA MET A 322 -6.03 15.64 -10.44
C MET A 322 -5.24 16.92 -10.65
N THR A 323 -5.84 18.05 -10.34
CA THR A 323 -5.24 19.35 -10.56
C THR A 323 -4.99 20.06 -9.24
N VAL A 324 -3.77 20.57 -9.06
CA VAL A 324 -3.40 21.44 -7.94
C VAL A 324 -3.00 22.80 -8.50
N ILE A 325 -3.61 23.86 -8.02
CA ILE A 325 -3.46 25.20 -8.57
C ILE A 325 -2.62 26.08 -7.65
N TRP A 326 -1.59 26.71 -8.20
CA TRP A 326 -0.91 27.86 -7.62
C TRP A 326 -1.59 29.15 -8.09
N TYR A 327 -2.13 29.93 -7.15
CA TYR A 327 -2.79 31.20 -7.47
C TYR A 327 -1.80 32.34 -7.49
N LEU A 328 -1.77 33.11 -8.59
CA LEU A 328 -0.94 34.30 -8.75
C LEU A 328 -1.39 35.45 -7.86
N ASN A 329 -0.50 36.41 -7.62
CA ASN A 329 -0.77 37.61 -6.83
C ASN A 329 -1.86 38.51 -7.44
N GLY A 330 -2.59 39.22 -6.58
CA GLY A 330 -3.52 40.28 -6.92
C GLY A 330 -5.00 39.94 -6.92
N ILE A 331 -5.36 38.64 -6.70
CA ILE A 331 -6.75 38.19 -6.74
C ILE A 331 -7.29 37.89 -5.33
N ILE A 332 -6.40 37.50 -4.41
CA ILE A 332 -6.70 37.29 -2.99
C ILE A 332 -5.57 37.95 -2.20
N ASP A 333 -5.92 38.66 -1.13
CA ASP A 333 -4.98 39.35 -0.24
C ASP A 333 -4.18 38.39 0.65
N TRP A 334 -3.62 37.34 0.03
CA TRP A 334 -2.79 36.35 0.70
C TRP A 334 -1.32 36.74 0.61
N ASN A 335 -0.64 36.73 1.74
CA ASN A 335 0.81 36.84 1.73
C ASN A 335 1.45 35.56 1.15
N GLU A 336 2.70 35.68 0.73
CA GLU A 336 3.43 34.59 0.07
C GLU A 336 3.45 33.30 0.91
N SER A 337 3.68 33.45 2.22
CA SER A 337 3.70 32.31 3.14
C SER A 337 2.36 31.56 3.18
N TYR A 338 1.24 32.26 3.18
CA TYR A 338 -0.08 31.62 3.16
C TYR A 338 -0.34 30.87 1.86
N LYS A 339 0.10 31.40 0.71
CA LYS A 339 -0.03 30.71 -0.59
C LYS A 339 0.73 29.41 -0.62
N VAL A 340 1.98 29.39 -0.15
CA VAL A 340 2.79 28.19 -0.04
C VAL A 340 2.08 27.16 0.82
N LEU A 341 1.64 27.53 2.01
CA LEU A 341 0.96 26.61 2.92
C LEU A 341 -0.37 26.10 2.34
N LYS A 342 -1.12 26.98 1.66
CA LYS A 342 -2.38 26.59 1.01
C LYS A 342 -2.15 25.62 -0.14
N PHE A 343 -1.13 25.84 -0.95
CA PHE A 343 -0.75 24.93 -2.02
C PHE A 343 -0.33 23.56 -1.47
N MET A 344 0.51 23.54 -0.43
CA MET A 344 0.94 22.32 0.25
C MET A 344 -0.23 21.52 0.80
N GLN A 345 -1.15 22.19 1.50
CA GLN A 345 -2.36 21.58 2.06
C GLN A 345 -3.26 21.04 0.94
N THR A 346 -3.45 21.78 -0.14
CA THR A 346 -4.26 21.33 -1.28
C THR A 346 -3.62 20.12 -1.97
N ALA A 347 -2.31 20.13 -2.22
CA ALA A 347 -1.61 19.00 -2.79
C ALA A 347 -1.75 17.73 -1.94
N ALA A 348 -1.67 17.87 -0.63
CA ALA A 348 -1.88 16.77 0.30
C ALA A 348 -3.33 16.24 0.28
N HIS A 349 -4.32 17.13 0.18
CA HIS A 349 -5.74 16.78 0.07
C HIS A 349 -6.01 16.02 -1.22
N GLU A 350 -5.62 16.57 -2.38
CA GLU A 350 -5.87 15.95 -3.68
C GLU A 350 -5.16 14.58 -3.80
N SER A 351 -3.96 14.45 -3.25
CA SER A 351 -3.24 13.16 -3.19
C SER A 351 -3.97 12.10 -2.37
N GLY A 352 -4.81 12.49 -1.43
CA GLY A 352 -5.57 11.57 -0.59
C GLY A 352 -6.76 10.91 -1.31
N HIS A 353 -7.29 11.53 -2.35
CA HIS A 353 -8.43 11.00 -3.07
C HIS A 353 -8.21 9.57 -3.62
N PRO A 354 -7.12 9.26 -4.34
CA PRO A 354 -6.86 7.89 -4.80
C PRO A 354 -6.77 6.88 -3.65
N ILE A 355 -6.26 7.29 -2.49
CA ILE A 355 -6.17 6.40 -1.32
C ILE A 355 -7.56 6.02 -0.84
N LEU A 356 -8.37 7.01 -0.52
CA LEU A 356 -9.70 6.77 0.03
C LEU A 356 -10.63 6.11 -1.00
N ALA A 357 -10.54 6.49 -2.28
CA ALA A 357 -11.29 5.87 -3.35
C ALA A 357 -10.94 4.38 -3.52
N ASN A 358 -9.66 4.01 -3.45
CA ASN A 358 -9.24 2.61 -3.54
C ASN A 358 -9.61 1.81 -2.29
N TYR A 359 -9.54 2.41 -1.11
CA TYR A 359 -9.96 1.76 0.15
C TYR A 359 -11.45 1.41 0.14
N ALA A 360 -12.29 2.29 -0.39
CA ALA A 360 -13.73 2.12 -0.46
C ALA A 360 -14.22 1.60 -1.83
N TYR A 361 -13.36 0.98 -2.62
CA TYR A 361 -13.63 0.65 -4.02
C TYR A 361 -14.92 -0.15 -4.24
N LYS A 362 -15.21 -1.11 -3.39
CA LYS A 362 -16.45 -1.92 -3.49
C LYS A 362 -17.71 -1.16 -3.14
N SER A 363 -17.57 0.06 -2.59
CA SER A 363 -18.71 0.82 -2.09
C SER A 363 -19.56 1.49 -3.14
N THR A 364 -19.36 1.26 -4.43
CA THR A 364 -20.19 1.86 -5.47
C THR A 364 -19.59 3.01 -6.26
N GLY A 365 -19.43 2.83 -7.52
CA GLY A 365 -18.82 3.75 -8.46
C GLY A 365 -19.19 5.25 -8.34
N LEU A 366 -20.43 5.63 -8.07
CA LEU A 366 -20.85 7.04 -7.99
C LEU A 366 -20.78 7.63 -6.58
N ASN A 367 -20.78 6.82 -5.53
CA ASN A 367 -20.81 7.29 -4.14
C ASN A 367 -19.42 7.44 -3.51
N ASN A 368 -18.37 7.05 -4.21
CA ASN A 368 -17.00 7.18 -3.74
C ASN A 368 -16.62 8.63 -3.45
N TYR A 369 -17.14 9.58 -4.22
CA TYR A 369 -16.88 11.00 -4.00
C TYR A 369 -17.30 11.47 -2.60
N SER A 370 -18.46 11.03 -2.12
CA SER A 370 -18.88 11.36 -0.76
C SER A 370 -18.03 10.71 0.30
N TRP A 371 -17.55 9.47 0.08
CA TRP A 371 -16.65 8.80 1.01
C TRP A 371 -15.29 9.49 1.09
N VAL A 372 -14.67 9.86 -0.02
CA VAL A 372 -13.34 10.51 0.01
C VAL A 372 -13.32 11.79 0.83
N HIS A 373 -14.48 12.43 1.01
CA HIS A 373 -14.67 13.54 1.92
C HIS A 373 -15.43 13.15 3.21
N LYS A 374 -15.51 11.85 3.50
CA LYS A 374 -16.17 11.29 4.70
C LYS A 374 -17.60 11.80 4.89
N GLY A 375 -18.30 11.97 3.78
CA GLY A 375 -19.68 12.44 3.74
C GLY A 375 -19.87 13.95 3.84
N SER A 376 -18.81 14.74 4.05
CA SER A 376 -18.94 16.21 4.09
C SER A 376 -19.35 16.83 2.75
N SER A 377 -19.17 16.12 1.64
CA SER A 377 -19.67 16.51 0.31
C SER A 377 -21.11 16.05 0.02
N LYS A 378 -21.75 15.28 0.90
CA LYS A 378 -23.15 14.81 0.73
C LYS A 378 -24.11 15.96 0.53
N GLY A 379 -23.87 17.09 1.21
CA GLY A 379 -24.68 18.29 1.11
C GLY A 379 -24.63 19.00 -0.24
N VAL A 380 -23.54 18.93 -0.95
CA VAL A 380 -23.40 19.56 -2.28
C VAL A 380 -24.31 18.86 -3.30
N MET A 381 -24.50 17.55 -3.15
CA MET A 381 -25.30 16.72 -4.05
C MET A 381 -26.77 16.57 -3.62
N SER A 382 -27.10 16.76 -2.33
CA SER A 382 -28.39 16.43 -1.72
C SER A 382 -29.00 17.52 -0.85
N GLY A 383 -28.45 18.74 -0.81
CA GLY A 383 -28.91 19.82 0.05
C GLY A 383 -28.49 19.65 1.51
N TYR A 384 -27.62 18.70 1.83
CA TYR A 384 -27.05 18.52 3.15
C TYR A 384 -26.08 19.67 3.47
N SER A 385 -26.19 20.26 4.65
CA SER A 385 -25.30 21.36 5.04
C SER A 385 -23.97 20.83 5.55
N ILE A 386 -22.87 21.28 4.96
CA ILE A 386 -21.53 21.10 5.51
C ILE A 386 -21.53 21.68 6.93
N PRO A 387 -20.97 20.97 7.95
CA PRO A 387 -20.98 21.47 9.32
C PRO A 387 -20.33 22.84 9.43
N LYS A 388 -21.02 23.79 10.06
CA LYS A 388 -20.48 25.12 10.35
C LYS A 388 -19.61 25.08 11.59
N TYR A 389 -18.80 26.12 11.77
CA TYR A 389 -18.01 26.29 13.00
C TYR A 389 -18.90 26.17 14.24
N GLY A 390 -18.52 25.29 15.16
CA GLY A 390 -19.27 25.01 16.39
C GLY A 390 -20.40 24.00 16.27
N GLU A 391 -20.73 23.51 15.05
CA GLU A 391 -21.68 22.42 14.86
C GLU A 391 -20.98 21.06 15.00
N LYS A 392 -21.76 20.03 15.38
CA LYS A 392 -21.27 18.65 15.44
C LYS A 392 -20.72 18.19 14.08
N GLY A 393 -19.51 17.67 14.10
CA GLY A 393 -18.78 17.25 12.89
C GLY A 393 -17.81 18.29 12.36
N HIS A 394 -17.78 19.49 12.96
CA HIS A 394 -16.77 20.51 12.71
C HIS A 394 -15.59 20.43 13.70
N GLU A 395 -15.66 19.55 14.67
CA GLU A 395 -14.65 19.45 15.71
C GLU A 395 -13.26 19.18 15.13
N PRO A 396 -12.23 19.89 15.61
CA PRO A 396 -10.85 19.67 15.21
C PRO A 396 -10.38 18.23 15.53
N TYR A 397 -9.60 17.63 14.63
CA TYR A 397 -9.03 16.30 14.83
C TYR A 397 -7.54 16.26 14.44
N PRO A 398 -6.69 15.73 15.32
CA PRO A 398 -6.83 15.68 16.78
C PRO A 398 -7.06 17.08 17.32
N LEU A 399 -7.34 17.28 18.60
CA LEU A 399 -7.65 18.60 19.16
C LEU A 399 -6.74 19.70 18.62
N GLY A 400 -7.34 20.75 18.03
CA GLY A 400 -6.63 21.84 17.37
C GLY A 400 -6.30 21.61 15.89
N LYS A 401 -6.60 20.44 15.31
CA LYS A 401 -6.44 20.15 13.89
C LYS A 401 -7.78 19.91 13.20
N ALA A 402 -7.84 20.21 11.90
CA ALA A 402 -8.97 19.87 11.03
C ALA A 402 -8.66 18.62 10.22
N ASP A 403 -9.68 17.87 9.87
CA ASP A 403 -9.58 16.70 9.01
C ASP A 403 -9.20 17.12 7.59
N LEU A 404 -8.05 16.65 7.10
CA LEU A 404 -7.50 17.02 5.78
C LEU A 404 -8.48 16.71 4.63
N MET A 405 -9.25 15.63 4.75
CA MET A 405 -10.11 15.13 3.67
C MET A 405 -11.56 15.63 3.78
N LYS A 406 -11.95 16.38 4.82
CA LYS A 406 -13.28 16.95 4.94
C LYS A 406 -13.38 18.36 4.35
N TYR A 407 -14.59 18.70 3.87
CA TYR A 407 -14.95 20.09 3.61
C TYR A 407 -15.55 20.73 4.86
N TYR A 408 -15.25 22.00 5.05
CA TYR A 408 -15.78 22.84 6.13
C TYR A 408 -16.46 24.07 5.53
N ALA A 409 -17.73 24.33 5.90
CA ALA A 409 -18.55 25.37 5.28
C ALA A 409 -18.07 26.80 5.57
N TYR A 410 -17.55 27.02 6.75
CA TYR A 410 -17.03 28.31 7.21
C TYR A 410 -15.98 28.06 8.29
N GLY A 411 -14.89 28.76 8.20
CA GLY A 411 -13.88 28.75 9.23
C GLY A 411 -12.54 29.19 8.64
N ASN A 412 -11.91 30.15 9.29
CA ASN A 412 -10.53 30.52 8.98
C ASN A 412 -9.59 29.43 9.53
N ILE A 413 -9.77 28.18 9.07
CA ILE A 413 -8.83 27.10 9.40
C ILE A 413 -7.55 27.38 8.63
N TYR A 414 -6.49 27.61 9.38
CA TYR A 414 -5.19 27.88 8.77
C TYR A 414 -4.68 26.59 8.06
N PRO A 415 -4.04 26.69 6.88
CA PRO A 415 -3.64 25.50 6.12
C PRO A 415 -2.80 24.51 6.91
N ASP A 416 -1.98 24.97 7.86
CA ASP A 416 -1.15 24.12 8.72
C ASP A 416 -1.94 23.35 9.79
N ASP A 417 -3.19 23.72 10.01
CA ASP A 417 -4.05 23.06 11.00
C ASP A 417 -4.80 21.84 10.42
N TYR A 418 -4.60 21.53 9.14
CA TYR A 418 -5.14 20.31 8.54
C TYR A 418 -4.22 19.11 8.77
N GLN A 419 -4.81 17.96 9.06
CA GLN A 419 -4.10 16.70 9.28
C GLN A 419 -4.95 15.51 8.81
N SER A 420 -4.31 14.50 8.21
CA SER A 420 -4.96 13.21 7.95
C SER A 420 -5.41 12.56 9.26
N THR A 421 -6.59 11.95 9.25
CA THR A 421 -7.14 11.27 10.43
C THR A 421 -6.61 9.84 10.53
N GLU A 422 -6.86 9.21 11.66
CA GLU A 422 -6.47 7.81 11.87
C GLU A 422 -7.02 6.88 10.78
N ILE A 423 -8.26 7.09 10.32
CA ILE A 423 -8.85 6.28 9.25
C ILE A 423 -8.17 6.51 7.89
N ASP A 424 -7.73 7.72 7.59
CA ASP A 424 -6.99 8.02 6.36
C ASP A 424 -5.65 7.28 6.35
N ILE A 425 -4.94 7.32 7.48
CA ILE A 425 -3.65 6.66 7.66
C ILE A 425 -3.81 5.14 7.61
N LYS A 426 -4.85 4.60 8.26
CA LYS A 426 -5.17 3.17 8.17
C LYS A 426 -5.51 2.75 6.75
N SER A 427 -6.27 3.57 6.01
CA SER A 427 -6.58 3.32 4.60
C SER A 427 -5.31 3.27 3.73
N LEU A 428 -4.38 4.20 3.97
CA LEU A 428 -3.07 4.25 3.28
C LEU A 428 -2.28 2.95 3.50
N ILE A 429 -2.15 2.49 4.76
CA ILE A 429 -1.43 1.26 5.10
C ILE A 429 -2.18 0.03 4.55
N TRP A 430 -3.50 0.00 4.66
CA TRP A 430 -4.32 -1.11 4.15
C TRP A 430 -4.13 -1.33 2.64
N LEU A 431 -3.91 -0.27 1.86
CA LEU A 431 -3.65 -0.36 0.43
C LEU A 431 -2.27 -0.98 0.09
N SER A 432 -1.35 -1.02 1.04
CA SER A 432 -0.06 -1.69 0.84
C SER A 432 -0.12 -3.22 0.96
N ARG A 433 -1.32 -3.78 1.14
CA ARG A 433 -1.55 -5.23 1.16
C ARG A 433 -0.96 -5.91 -0.06
N ILE A 434 -0.49 -7.12 0.15
CA ILE A 434 0.05 -7.94 -0.93
C ILE A 434 -0.75 -9.22 -1.08
N LYS A 435 -1.00 -9.61 -2.32
CA LYS A 435 -1.63 -10.87 -2.68
C LYS A 435 -0.56 -11.86 -3.09
N LEU A 436 -0.53 -12.98 -2.41
CA LEU A 436 0.36 -14.09 -2.72
C LEU A 436 -0.39 -15.08 -3.62
N GLN A 437 0.18 -15.35 -4.77
CA GLN A 437 -0.36 -16.35 -5.68
C GLN A 437 0.46 -17.61 -5.51
N GLY A 438 -0.20 -18.67 -5.04
CA GLY A 438 0.40 -20.00 -5.10
C GLY A 438 0.63 -20.40 -6.56
N ILE A 439 1.82 -20.87 -6.89
CA ILE A 439 2.04 -21.52 -8.18
C ILE A 439 1.40 -22.91 -8.07
N LEU A 440 0.29 -23.11 -8.76
CA LEU A 440 -0.22 -24.45 -9.04
C LEU A 440 0.72 -25.07 -10.08
N LYS A 441 1.49 -26.07 -9.67
CA LYS A 441 2.23 -26.94 -10.62
C LYS A 441 1.26 -27.84 -11.37
#